data_ca23363cc11febe0e24b1f5412da1e44
#
_entry.id   ca23363cc11febe0e24b1f5412da1e44
#
_cell.length_a   1.000
_cell.length_b   1.000
_cell.length_c   1.000
_cell.angle_alpha   90.00
_cell.angle_beta   90.00
_cell.angle_gamma   90.00
#
_symmetry.space_group_name_H-M   'P 1'
#
loop_
_entity.id
_entity.type
_entity.pdbx_description
1 polymer ?
#
loop_
_entity_poly.entity_id
_entity_poly.type
_entity_poly.pdbx_seq_one_letter_code
_entity_poly.pdbx_strand_id
1 'polypeptide(L)'
;AVPGFIVQRLLAQAPPRLQRTPSSWLVANLHLRRRPNPRQAWDSIIYGAKGRGYVDADHQGLRDGERTVWTYFRAYGGPDTRGTRRELVRRGWADHASSVIADLAPAHPELVGDLDRIDVMVWGHAMPRPEPGFLGDAPWSHPALLTPRIAWAHVDLTGFALFEEATAHGLRAAEGVCAALGVARG
;
A
#
# COMPACT_ATOMS: atom_id res chain seq x y z
N ALA A 1 -0.99 2.40 -15.35
CA ALA A 1 -0.11 2.74 -14.24
C ALA A 1 0.49 1.44 -13.65
N VAL A 2 1.80 1.36 -13.62
CA VAL A 2 2.53 0.20 -13.08
C VAL A 2 3.78 0.68 -12.34
N PRO A 3 4.29 -0.08 -11.33
CA PRO A 3 5.54 0.24 -10.66
C PRO A 3 6.74 0.30 -11.59
N GLY A 4 7.77 1.08 -11.23
CA GLY A 4 8.97 1.30 -12.05
C GLY A 4 9.69 0.03 -12.47
N PHE A 5 9.75 -1.00 -11.61
CA PHE A 5 10.36 -2.29 -11.97
C PHE A 5 9.59 -3.06 -13.07
N ILE A 6 8.31 -2.79 -13.23
CA ILE A 6 7.50 -3.32 -14.35
C ILE A 6 7.78 -2.53 -15.63
N VAL A 7 7.86 -1.19 -15.53
CA VAL A 7 8.22 -0.35 -16.68
C VAL A 7 9.53 -0.80 -17.31
N GLN A 8 10.53 -1.12 -16.48
CA GLN A 8 11.83 -1.61 -16.96
C GLN A 8 11.78 -2.96 -17.68
N ARG A 9 10.79 -3.79 -17.36
CA ARG A 9 10.56 -5.06 -18.08
C ARG A 9 9.81 -4.88 -19.39
N LEU A 10 8.97 -3.84 -19.44
CA LEU A 10 8.15 -3.56 -20.63
C LEU A 10 8.87 -2.75 -21.68
N LEU A 11 9.83 -1.91 -21.29
CA LEU A 11 10.55 -0.99 -22.18
C LEU A 11 12.05 -1.27 -22.15
N ALA A 12 12.61 -1.58 -23.34
CA ALA A 12 14.03 -1.88 -23.50
C ALA A 12 14.96 -0.72 -23.08
N GLN A 13 14.47 0.51 -23.10
CA GLN A 13 15.22 1.74 -22.77
C GLN A 13 14.58 2.50 -21.60
N ALA A 14 14.02 1.81 -20.63
CA ALA A 14 13.49 2.46 -19.45
C ALA A 14 14.59 3.16 -18.63
N PRO A 15 14.39 4.40 -18.18
CA PRO A 15 15.38 5.12 -17.40
C PRO A 15 15.75 4.38 -16.11
N PRO A 16 17.04 4.17 -15.79
CA PRO A 16 17.47 3.47 -14.56
C PRO A 16 16.97 4.13 -13.27
N ARG A 17 16.74 5.44 -13.27
CA ARG A 17 16.29 6.25 -12.14
C ARG A 17 14.86 5.96 -11.69
N LEU A 18 14.11 5.14 -12.42
CA LEU A 18 12.76 4.74 -12.07
C LEU A 18 12.70 3.61 -11.03
N GLN A 19 13.84 3.12 -10.57
CA GLN A 19 13.89 2.11 -9.51
C GLN A 19 13.80 2.77 -8.15
N ARG A 20 12.68 2.59 -7.48
CA ARG A 20 12.54 2.85 -6.05
C ARG A 20 12.62 1.53 -5.29
N THR A 21 13.24 1.56 -4.12
CA THR A 21 13.22 0.40 -3.22
C THR A 21 11.81 0.26 -2.64
N PRO A 22 11.09 -0.83 -2.92
CA PRO A 22 9.75 -0.99 -2.38
C PRO A 22 9.80 -1.54 -0.95
N SER A 23 8.86 -1.11 -0.11
CA SER A 23 8.49 -1.80 1.12
C SER A 23 7.50 -2.91 0.84
N SER A 24 7.63 -4.04 1.54
CA SER A 24 6.59 -5.08 1.55
C SER A 24 5.59 -4.82 2.66
N TRP A 25 4.32 -5.15 2.42
CA TRP A 25 3.25 -4.97 3.39
C TRP A 25 2.41 -6.23 3.54
N LEU A 26 1.95 -6.45 4.75
CA LEU A 26 0.88 -7.37 5.09
C LEU A 26 -0.34 -6.55 5.44
N VAL A 27 -1.46 -6.86 4.80
CA VAL A 27 -2.78 -6.31 5.12
C VAL A 27 -3.69 -7.47 5.46
N ALA A 28 -4.50 -7.33 6.50
CA ALA A 28 -5.48 -8.35 6.86
C ALA A 28 -6.81 -7.72 7.21
N ASN A 29 -7.90 -8.25 6.63
CA ASN A 29 -9.25 -7.91 7.01
C ASN A 29 -9.76 -8.96 8.00
N LEU A 30 -10.03 -8.52 9.22
CA LEU A 30 -10.60 -9.33 10.29
C LEU A 30 -12.10 -9.07 10.35
N HIS A 31 -12.89 -10.04 9.97
CA HIS A 31 -14.35 -9.98 10.05
C HIS A 31 -14.78 -10.41 11.45
N LEU A 32 -15.36 -9.49 12.19
CA LEU A 32 -15.79 -9.70 13.58
C LEU A 32 -17.30 -9.85 13.67
N ARG A 33 -17.73 -10.82 14.47
CA ARG A 33 -19.15 -11.07 14.76
C ARG A 33 -19.77 -9.96 15.60
N ARG A 34 -18.95 -9.33 16.45
CA ARG A 34 -19.36 -8.19 17.28
C ARG A 34 -18.32 -7.10 17.20
N ARG A 35 -18.75 -5.86 17.28
CA ARG A 35 -17.88 -4.71 17.43
C ARG A 35 -17.39 -4.66 18.88
N PRO A 36 -16.10 -4.85 19.15
CA PRO A 36 -15.61 -4.98 20.52
C PRO A 36 -15.87 -3.74 21.39
N ASN A 37 -15.76 -2.57 20.80
CA ASN A 37 -16.03 -1.32 21.49
C ASN A 37 -16.76 -0.33 20.55
N PRO A 38 -18.04 0.00 20.80
CA PRO A 38 -18.80 0.93 19.96
C PRO A 38 -18.28 2.38 20.01
N ARG A 39 -17.45 2.73 21.00
CA ARG A 39 -16.84 4.06 21.12
C ARG A 39 -15.41 4.11 20.61
N GLN A 40 -14.96 3.05 19.96
CA GLN A 40 -13.61 2.98 19.40
C GLN A 40 -13.43 3.99 18.28
N ALA A 41 -12.23 4.57 18.22
CA ALA A 41 -11.84 5.39 17.08
C ALA A 41 -11.80 4.54 15.79
N TRP A 42 -12.12 5.15 14.67
CA TRP A 42 -12.08 4.49 13.36
C TRP A 42 -10.66 4.06 12.96
N ASP A 43 -9.64 4.72 13.48
CA ASP A 43 -8.23 4.43 13.30
C ASP A 43 -7.56 4.26 14.66
N SER A 44 -6.99 3.10 14.91
CA SER A 44 -6.46 2.70 16.21
C SER A 44 -5.00 2.25 16.07
N ILE A 45 -4.11 2.94 16.79
CA ILE A 45 -2.69 2.61 16.86
C ILE A 45 -2.42 1.84 18.15
N ILE A 46 -1.74 0.70 18.04
CA ILE A 46 -1.34 -0.13 19.18
C ILE A 46 0.17 0.04 19.40
N TYR A 47 0.52 0.69 20.50
CA TYR A 47 1.94 0.86 20.88
C TYR A 47 2.56 -0.49 21.25
N GLY A 48 3.79 -0.73 20.74
CA GLY A 48 4.51 -1.98 20.95
C GLY A 48 4.11 -3.13 20.03
N ALA A 49 3.02 -2.99 19.27
CA ALA A 49 2.66 -3.96 18.23
C ALA A 49 3.64 -3.89 17.05
N LYS A 50 3.82 -5.02 16.34
CA LYS A 50 4.65 -5.08 15.12
C LYS A 50 3.98 -4.38 13.95
N GLY A 51 2.65 -4.41 13.88
CA GLY A 51 1.83 -3.62 12.97
C GLY A 51 1.63 -2.20 13.48
N ARG A 52 1.00 -1.36 12.68
CA ARG A 52 0.63 0.01 13.10
C ARG A 52 -0.66 0.06 13.89
N GLY A 53 -1.43 -1.02 13.86
CA GLY A 53 -2.77 -1.08 14.40
C GLY A 53 -3.77 -1.47 13.33
N TYR A 54 -4.96 -0.91 13.37
CA TYR A 54 -6.03 -1.25 12.43
C TYR A 54 -6.98 -0.08 12.22
N VAL A 55 -7.68 -0.12 11.09
CA VAL A 55 -8.80 0.76 10.76
C VAL A 55 -10.10 -0.03 10.88
N ASP A 56 -11.11 0.54 11.53
CA ASP A 56 -12.48 0.03 11.45
C ASP A 56 -13.05 0.40 10.08
N ALA A 57 -13.07 -0.57 9.16
CA ALA A 57 -13.49 -0.34 7.77
C ALA A 57 -15.01 -0.04 7.65
N ASP A 58 -15.77 -0.29 8.69
CA ASP A 58 -17.21 -0.02 8.74
C ASP A 58 -17.55 1.37 9.30
N HIS A 59 -16.56 2.19 9.63
CA HIS A 59 -16.73 3.53 10.20
C HIS A 59 -17.54 4.49 9.32
N GLN A 60 -17.58 4.26 8.01
CA GLN A 60 -18.36 5.02 7.03
C GLN A 60 -19.71 4.36 6.71
N GLY A 61 -19.99 3.22 7.32
CA GLY A 61 -21.25 2.51 7.15
C GLY A 61 -22.43 3.31 7.73
N LEU A 62 -23.55 3.31 7.00
CA LEU A 62 -24.81 3.94 7.46
C LEU A 62 -25.59 3.04 8.43
N ARG A 63 -25.06 1.87 8.77
CA ARG A 63 -25.73 0.89 9.63
C ARG A 63 -24.92 0.69 10.91
N ASP A 64 -25.53 0.93 12.04
CA ASP A 64 -25.03 0.49 13.36
C ASP A 64 -25.24 -1.02 13.51
N GLY A 65 -24.44 -1.78 12.75
CA GLY A 65 -24.43 -3.24 12.84
C GLY A 65 -23.59 -3.73 14.01
N GLU A 66 -23.95 -4.88 14.58
CA GLU A 66 -23.10 -5.56 15.57
C GLU A 66 -21.77 -6.04 14.97
N ARG A 67 -21.77 -6.37 13.67
CA ARG A 67 -20.60 -6.85 12.95
C ARG A 67 -19.73 -5.70 12.48
N THR A 68 -18.44 -5.94 12.39
CA THR A 68 -17.49 -4.98 11.81
C THR A 68 -16.33 -5.69 11.12
N VAL A 69 -15.54 -4.93 10.34
CA VAL A 69 -14.30 -5.39 9.71
C VAL A 69 -13.17 -4.49 10.16
N TRP A 70 -12.15 -5.07 10.77
CA TRP A 70 -10.92 -4.37 11.04
C TRP A 70 -9.90 -4.63 9.95
N THR A 71 -9.37 -3.58 9.36
CA THR A 71 -8.26 -3.68 8.41
C THR A 71 -6.95 -3.42 9.15
N TYR A 72 -6.26 -4.49 9.49
CA TYR A 72 -4.91 -4.46 10.04
C TYR A 72 -3.89 -4.23 8.92
N PHE A 73 -2.82 -3.50 9.21
CA PHE A 73 -1.73 -3.30 8.27
C PHE A 73 -0.37 -3.26 8.97
N ARG A 74 0.62 -3.88 8.31
CA ARG A 74 1.99 -3.93 8.78
C ARG A 74 2.96 -3.69 7.63
N ALA A 75 3.74 -2.60 7.76
CA ALA A 75 4.86 -2.33 6.87
C ALA A 75 6.10 -3.11 7.32
N TYR A 76 6.79 -3.71 6.40
CA TYR A 76 8.06 -4.38 6.65
C TYR A 76 9.21 -3.48 6.23
N GLY A 77 10.02 -3.08 7.23
CA GLY A 77 11.22 -2.28 7.06
C GLY A 77 12.49 -3.14 7.11
N GLY A 78 13.62 -2.47 7.25
CA GLY A 78 14.93 -3.08 7.40
C GLY A 78 15.82 -2.92 6.16
N PRO A 79 17.11 -3.24 6.26
CA PRO A 79 18.07 -3.03 5.16
C PRO A 79 17.90 -4.05 4.03
N ASP A 80 17.56 -5.30 4.33
CA ASP A 80 17.34 -6.35 3.33
C ASP A 80 15.87 -6.44 2.91
N THR A 81 15.45 -5.54 2.04
CA THR A 81 14.06 -5.53 1.53
C THR A 81 13.75 -6.73 0.64
N ARG A 82 14.76 -7.28 -0.07
CA ARG A 82 14.58 -8.45 -0.94
C ARG A 82 14.41 -9.74 -0.12
N GLY A 83 15.21 -9.93 0.93
CA GLY A 83 15.09 -11.06 1.84
C GLY A 83 13.77 -11.04 2.60
N THR A 84 13.42 -9.88 3.16
CA THR A 84 12.14 -9.65 3.83
C THR A 84 10.95 -9.98 2.94
N ARG A 85 10.97 -9.53 1.68
CA ARG A 85 9.92 -9.84 0.70
C ARG A 85 9.83 -11.34 0.41
N ARG A 86 10.97 -12.00 0.20
CA ARG A 86 11.00 -13.46 -0.06
C ARG A 86 10.42 -14.25 1.10
N GLU A 87 10.79 -13.89 2.32
CA GLU A 87 10.27 -14.51 3.52
C GLU A 87 8.75 -14.29 3.64
N LEU A 88 8.30 -13.04 3.48
CA LEU A 88 6.88 -12.69 3.57
C LEU A 88 6.03 -13.48 2.56
N VAL A 89 6.48 -13.56 1.30
CA VAL A 89 5.74 -14.26 0.23
C VAL A 89 5.76 -15.79 0.41
N ARG A 90 6.79 -16.34 1.07
CA ARG A 90 6.90 -17.79 1.31
C ARG A 90 6.06 -18.29 2.46
N ARG A 91 5.72 -17.44 3.42
CA ARG A 91 4.88 -17.83 4.56
C ARG A 91 3.49 -18.21 4.09
N GLY A 92 2.93 -19.22 4.73
CA GLY A 92 1.55 -19.64 4.51
C GLY A 92 0.53 -18.68 5.13
N TRP A 93 -0.71 -18.83 4.69
CA TRP A 93 -1.82 -18.05 5.23
C TRP A 93 -1.94 -18.19 6.75
N ALA A 94 -1.83 -19.40 7.29
CA ALA A 94 -1.97 -19.68 8.73
C ALA A 94 -0.91 -18.94 9.57
N ASP A 95 0.34 -18.85 9.09
CA ASP A 95 1.42 -18.13 9.77
C ASP A 95 1.14 -16.63 9.81
N HIS A 96 0.63 -16.07 8.71
CA HIS A 96 0.25 -14.67 8.63
C HIS A 96 -0.93 -14.37 9.56
N ALA A 97 -1.99 -15.17 9.51
CA ALA A 97 -3.17 -15.02 10.34
C ALA A 97 -2.80 -15.09 11.84
N SER A 98 -2.03 -16.10 12.24
CA SER A 98 -1.54 -16.24 13.62
C SER A 98 -0.70 -15.04 14.06
N SER A 99 0.17 -14.52 13.17
CA SER A 99 0.99 -13.34 13.48
C SER A 99 0.14 -12.07 13.69
N VAL A 100 -0.92 -11.89 12.91
CA VAL A 100 -1.85 -10.75 13.05
C VAL A 100 -2.63 -10.86 14.35
N ILE A 101 -3.17 -12.03 14.67
CA ILE A 101 -3.91 -12.26 15.90
C ILE A 101 -3.00 -12.04 17.12
N ALA A 102 -1.79 -12.58 17.10
CA ALA A 102 -0.82 -12.40 18.20
C ALA A 102 -0.40 -10.93 18.41
N ASP A 103 -0.46 -10.11 17.37
CA ASP A 103 -0.11 -8.69 17.43
C ASP A 103 -1.27 -7.84 18.01
N LEU A 104 -2.52 -8.24 17.76
CA LEU A 104 -3.71 -7.54 18.21
C LEU A 104 -4.26 -8.02 19.57
N ALA A 105 -4.15 -9.31 19.87
CA ALA A 105 -4.74 -9.92 21.06
C ALA A 105 -4.33 -9.29 22.41
N PRO A 106 -3.10 -8.79 22.60
CA PRO A 106 -2.74 -8.10 23.86
C PRO A 106 -3.60 -6.87 24.17
N ALA A 107 -4.04 -6.14 23.13
CA ALA A 107 -4.91 -4.99 23.27
C ALA A 107 -6.41 -5.37 23.19
N HIS A 108 -6.70 -6.51 22.57
CA HIS A 108 -8.04 -7.00 22.27
C HIS A 108 -8.17 -8.49 22.61
N PRO A 109 -8.22 -8.86 23.91
CA PRO A 109 -8.34 -10.27 24.33
C PRO A 109 -9.59 -10.96 23.79
N GLU A 110 -10.66 -10.21 23.56
CA GLU A 110 -11.94 -10.69 23.02
C GLU A 110 -11.86 -11.08 21.53
N LEU A 111 -10.84 -10.61 20.81
CA LEU A 111 -10.70 -10.77 19.36
C LEU A 111 -10.86 -12.22 18.91
N VAL A 112 -10.21 -13.16 19.61
CA VAL A 112 -10.23 -14.58 19.23
C VAL A 112 -11.64 -15.16 19.27
N GLY A 113 -12.44 -14.74 20.28
CA GLY A 113 -13.83 -15.18 20.44
C GLY A 113 -14.79 -14.59 19.41
N ASP A 114 -14.50 -13.40 18.93
CA ASP A 114 -15.36 -12.65 18.01
C ASP A 114 -14.93 -12.76 16.53
N LEU A 115 -13.76 -13.32 16.27
CA LEU A 115 -13.25 -13.51 14.90
C LEU A 115 -14.06 -14.56 14.16
N ASP A 116 -14.65 -14.16 13.03
CA ASP A 116 -15.39 -15.03 12.12
C ASP A 116 -14.50 -15.50 10.96
N ARG A 117 -13.77 -14.57 10.35
CA ARG A 117 -12.91 -14.81 9.19
C ARG A 117 -11.75 -13.81 9.20
N ILE A 118 -10.62 -14.24 8.65
CA ILE A 118 -9.48 -13.37 8.36
C ILE A 118 -9.05 -13.56 6.91
N ASP A 119 -9.04 -12.48 6.16
CA ASP A 119 -8.52 -12.42 4.79
C ASP A 119 -7.14 -11.76 4.84
N VAL A 120 -6.13 -12.44 4.31
CA VAL A 120 -4.74 -11.97 4.34
C VAL A 120 -4.28 -11.63 2.94
N MET A 121 -3.72 -10.45 2.78
CA MET A 121 -3.13 -9.95 1.54
C MET A 121 -1.65 -9.63 1.75
N VAL A 122 -0.81 -10.21 0.91
CA VAL A 122 0.64 -10.02 0.92
C VAL A 122 1.05 -9.16 -0.28
N TRP A 123 1.57 -7.98 0.01
CA TRP A 123 2.05 -7.03 -1.00
C TRP A 123 3.58 -7.01 -0.99
N GLY A 124 4.20 -7.76 -1.89
CA GLY A 124 5.67 -7.85 -1.97
C GLY A 124 6.34 -6.53 -2.39
N HIS A 125 5.64 -5.69 -3.15
CA HIS A 125 6.08 -4.37 -3.61
C HIS A 125 4.94 -3.39 -3.39
N ALA A 126 4.66 -3.03 -2.14
CA ALA A 126 3.48 -2.25 -1.80
C ALA A 126 3.68 -0.75 -2.06
N MET A 127 4.73 -0.18 -1.49
CA MET A 127 4.95 1.27 -1.52
C MET A 127 6.43 1.59 -1.78
N PRO A 128 6.74 2.65 -2.54
CA PRO A 128 8.11 3.15 -2.62
C PRO A 128 8.58 3.57 -1.23
N ARG A 129 9.83 3.26 -0.93
CA ARG A 129 10.47 3.61 0.33
C ARG A 129 11.33 4.86 0.13
N PRO A 130 11.07 5.94 0.87
CA PRO A 130 11.98 7.07 0.90
C PRO A 130 13.35 6.64 1.46
N GLU A 131 14.41 6.92 0.73
CA GLU A 131 15.79 6.66 1.14
C GLU A 131 16.54 8.00 1.32
N PRO A 132 17.63 8.05 2.10
CA PRO A 132 18.41 9.27 2.22
C PRO A 132 18.84 9.79 0.83
N GLY A 133 18.64 11.07 0.58
CA GLY A 133 18.96 11.72 -0.69
C GLY A 133 17.85 11.71 -1.73
N PHE A 134 16.74 10.97 -1.52
CA PHE A 134 15.70 10.86 -2.54
C PHE A 134 15.03 12.20 -2.90
N LEU A 135 15.03 13.19 -2.01
CA LEU A 135 14.53 14.54 -2.28
C LEU A 135 15.45 15.34 -3.22
N GLY A 136 16.75 15.00 -3.25
CA GLY A 136 17.73 15.61 -4.15
C GLY A 136 17.66 15.13 -5.58
N ASP A 137 17.06 13.96 -5.81
CA ASP A 137 16.83 13.39 -7.15
C ASP A 137 15.63 14.07 -7.80
N ALA A 138 15.62 15.37 -7.98
CA ALA A 138 14.61 16.21 -8.62
C ALA A 138 13.50 15.42 -9.40
N PRO A 139 12.60 14.70 -8.71
CA PRO A 139 11.63 13.81 -9.36
C PRO A 139 10.58 14.56 -10.18
N TRP A 140 10.48 15.85 -9.94
CA TRP A 140 9.56 16.79 -10.60
C TRP A 140 9.89 17.04 -12.08
N SER A 141 11.12 16.74 -12.51
CA SER A 141 11.59 16.95 -13.87
C SER A 141 11.45 15.71 -14.79
N HIS A 142 10.97 14.57 -14.26
CA HIS A 142 10.77 13.39 -15.10
C HIS A 142 9.56 13.58 -16.00
N PRO A 143 9.73 13.46 -17.33
CA PRO A 143 8.60 13.56 -18.24
C PRO A 143 7.64 12.40 -17.96
N ALA A 144 6.35 12.71 -17.89
CA ALA A 144 5.31 11.68 -17.84
C ALA A 144 5.33 10.77 -19.08
N LEU A 145 5.81 11.31 -20.21
CA LEU A 145 5.98 10.54 -21.45
C LEU A 145 7.30 9.79 -21.45
N LEU A 146 7.24 8.49 -21.58
CA LEU A 146 8.39 7.60 -21.83
C LEU A 146 8.69 7.48 -23.32
N THR A 147 7.67 7.59 -24.16
CA THR A 147 7.71 7.69 -25.61
C THR A 147 6.56 8.58 -26.07
N PRO A 148 6.49 9.01 -27.35
CA PRO A 148 5.34 9.77 -27.85
C PRO A 148 3.98 9.11 -27.68
N ARG A 149 3.94 7.80 -27.41
CA ARG A 149 2.71 7.01 -27.25
C ARG A 149 2.53 6.35 -25.89
N ILE A 150 3.54 6.45 -25.00
CA ILE A 150 3.53 5.78 -23.70
C ILE A 150 3.81 6.80 -22.62
N ALA A 151 2.84 7.00 -21.74
CA ALA A 151 3.01 7.78 -20.52
C ALA A 151 3.10 6.84 -19.32
N TRP A 152 3.85 7.25 -18.32
CA TRP A 152 3.95 6.54 -17.06
C TRP A 152 3.35 7.38 -15.92
N ALA A 153 2.40 6.80 -15.20
CA ALA A 153 1.73 7.40 -14.05
C ALA A 153 1.85 6.46 -12.85
N HIS A 154 2.74 6.77 -11.94
CA HIS A 154 2.94 6.00 -10.71
C HIS A 154 3.62 6.83 -9.64
N VAL A 155 3.34 6.55 -8.37
CA VAL A 155 3.98 7.20 -7.21
C VAL A 155 5.49 6.96 -7.12
N ASP A 156 6.04 5.97 -7.82
CA ASP A 156 7.50 5.78 -7.93
C ASP A 156 8.21 6.97 -8.59
N LEU A 157 7.49 7.80 -9.38
CA LEU A 157 8.04 9.02 -9.97
C LEU A 157 8.55 9.98 -8.90
N THR A 158 7.77 10.21 -7.84
CA THR A 158 8.12 11.10 -6.73
C THR A 158 8.63 10.35 -5.51
N GLY A 159 8.29 9.06 -5.35
CA GLY A 159 8.62 8.27 -4.17
C GLY A 159 7.68 8.50 -2.98
N PHE A 160 6.62 9.30 -3.15
CA PHE A 160 5.59 9.50 -2.14
C PHE A 160 4.38 8.61 -2.42
N ALA A 161 4.13 7.64 -1.54
CA ALA A 161 3.01 6.72 -1.67
C ALA A 161 1.71 7.35 -1.14
N LEU A 162 1.24 8.41 -1.81
CA LEU A 162 0.04 9.17 -1.48
C LEU A 162 -0.96 9.10 -2.64
N PHE A 163 -2.26 9.14 -2.30
CA PHE A 163 -3.33 9.17 -3.29
C PHE A 163 -3.25 10.42 -4.18
N GLU A 164 -2.95 11.56 -3.59
CA GLU A 164 -2.80 12.85 -4.25
C GLU A 164 -1.66 12.82 -5.28
N GLU A 165 -0.54 12.20 -4.93
CA GLU A 165 0.58 12.00 -5.84
C GLU A 165 0.21 11.09 -7.01
N ALA A 166 -0.48 9.99 -6.73
CA ALA A 166 -0.96 9.09 -7.78
C ALA A 166 -1.89 9.81 -8.76
N THR A 167 -2.80 10.64 -8.23
CA THR A 167 -3.74 11.45 -9.02
C THR A 167 -3.00 12.48 -9.87
N ALA A 168 -2.07 13.22 -9.29
CA ALA A 168 -1.28 14.23 -10.01
C ALA A 168 -0.44 13.59 -11.15
N HIS A 169 0.12 12.41 -10.92
CA HIS A 169 0.84 11.67 -11.97
C HIS A 169 -0.11 11.18 -13.06
N GLY A 170 -1.31 10.74 -12.70
CA GLY A 170 -2.34 10.34 -13.65
C GLY A 170 -2.74 11.49 -14.57
N LEU A 171 -3.03 12.65 -14.01
CA LEU A 171 -3.39 13.86 -14.76
C LEU A 171 -2.27 14.29 -15.71
N ARG A 172 -1.03 14.39 -15.22
CA ARG A 172 0.14 14.76 -16.05
C ARG A 172 0.35 13.77 -17.21
N ALA A 173 0.18 12.48 -16.95
CA ALA A 173 0.32 11.46 -17.98
C ALA A 173 -0.78 11.59 -19.05
N ALA A 174 -2.02 11.80 -18.64
CA ALA A 174 -3.14 12.01 -19.56
C ALA A 174 -2.94 13.27 -20.41
N GLU A 175 -2.56 14.39 -19.80
CA GLU A 175 -2.24 15.64 -20.48
C GLU A 175 -1.14 15.47 -21.54
N GLY A 176 -0.06 14.76 -21.15
CA GLY A 176 1.04 14.49 -22.08
C GLY A 176 0.62 13.66 -23.29
N VAL A 177 -0.22 12.62 -23.08
CA VAL A 177 -0.73 11.79 -24.17
C VAL A 177 -1.67 12.59 -25.06
N CYS A 178 -2.59 13.37 -24.49
CA CYS A 178 -3.52 14.22 -25.25
C CYS A 178 -2.75 15.23 -26.13
N ALA A 179 -1.75 15.89 -25.55
CA ALA A 179 -0.90 16.82 -26.32
C ALA A 179 -0.14 16.13 -27.45
N ALA A 180 0.41 14.95 -27.21
CA ALA A 180 1.14 14.18 -28.23
C ALA A 180 0.23 13.67 -29.36
N LEU A 181 -1.04 13.46 -29.08
CA LEU A 181 -2.05 13.02 -30.08
C LEU A 181 -2.81 14.18 -30.73
N GLY A 182 -2.56 15.44 -30.34
CA GLY A 182 -3.28 16.61 -30.84
C GLY A 182 -4.75 16.63 -30.39
N VAL A 183 -5.10 15.97 -29.30
CA VAL A 183 -6.47 15.95 -28.76
C VAL A 183 -6.66 17.15 -27.83
N ALA A 184 -7.68 17.97 -28.12
CA ALA A 184 -8.05 19.09 -27.25
C ALA A 184 -8.53 18.57 -25.89
N ARG A 185 -8.26 19.34 -24.82
CA ARG A 185 -8.85 19.09 -23.50
C ARG A 185 -10.34 19.38 -23.58
N GLY A 186 -11.18 18.41 -23.28
CA GLY A 186 -12.59 18.62 -23.05
C GLY A 186 -12.84 19.29 -21.71
#